data_90afb54a426922076dd72eae2df5c6a0
#
_entry.id   90afb54a426922076dd72eae2df5c6a0
#
_cell.length_a   1.000
_cell.length_b   1.000
_cell.length_c   1.000
_cell.angle_alpha   90.00
_cell.angle_beta   90.00
_cell.angle_gamma   90.00
#
_symmetry.space_group_name_H-M   'P 1'
#
loop_
_entity.id
_entity.type
_entity.pdbx_description
1 polymer ?
#
loop_
_entity_poly.entity_id
_entity_poly.type
_entity_poly.pdbx_seq_one_letter_code
_entity_poly.pdbx_strand_id
1 'polypeptide(L)'
;HYCIFTVANKSEIISDCKNTIMTAQNVLSAEDKQMGLIHRAPSPHQLAWREWIDIPALDKTSGTFAYHGVLEFIDELKHSKVTLNNGNYYIEPTKAFVAIDVNTAGDISFAAGLKANLAMAKDLPRQLRLRGLGGQIVVDPAPMLRQDRKIVENAVKSALRKDTVETNFVGWTAMGLIELQRARVRPNWLMR
;
A
#
# COMPACT_ATOMS: atom_id res chain seq x y z
N HIS A 1 -5.43 -15.35 1.31
CA HIS A 1 -6.78 -14.90 1.69
C HIS A 1 -7.82 -15.74 0.99
N TYR A 2 -8.89 -16.07 1.68
CA TYR A 2 -10.08 -16.70 1.10
C TYR A 2 -11.33 -15.98 1.60
N CYS A 3 -12.32 -15.85 0.73
CA CYS A 3 -13.65 -15.41 1.10
C CYS A 3 -14.63 -16.53 0.78
N ILE A 4 -15.55 -16.79 1.68
CA ILE A 4 -16.65 -17.74 1.46
C ILE A 4 -17.93 -16.92 1.37
N PHE A 5 -18.61 -16.99 0.25
CA PHE A 5 -19.91 -16.37 0.05
C PHE A 5 -20.96 -17.47 -0.06
N THR A 6 -22.04 -17.35 0.69
CA THR A 6 -23.20 -18.23 0.58
C THR A 6 -24.37 -17.41 0.09
N VAL A 7 -24.85 -17.69 -1.12
CA VAL A 7 -26.00 -17.03 -1.70
C VAL A 7 -26.98 -18.12 -2.15
N ALA A 8 -28.17 -18.16 -1.56
CA ALA A 8 -29.31 -18.98 -2.01
C ALA A 8 -28.92 -20.39 -2.49
N ASN A 9 -28.37 -21.23 -1.63
CA ASN A 9 -27.94 -22.61 -1.89
C ASN A 9 -26.66 -22.78 -2.73
N LYS A 10 -25.92 -21.72 -3.00
CA LYS A 10 -24.59 -21.76 -3.61
C LYS A 10 -23.56 -21.21 -2.63
N SER A 11 -22.46 -21.92 -2.47
CA SER A 11 -21.27 -21.42 -1.75
C SER A 11 -20.16 -21.22 -2.77
N GLU A 12 -19.54 -20.05 -2.75
CA GLU A 12 -18.40 -19.69 -3.60
C GLU A 12 -17.19 -19.49 -2.69
N ILE A 13 -16.08 -20.17 -3.03
CA ILE A 13 -14.81 -20.01 -2.35
C ILE A 13 -13.86 -19.29 -3.28
N ILE A 14 -13.42 -18.10 -2.89
CA ILE A 14 -12.46 -17.31 -3.63
C ILE A 14 -11.12 -17.39 -2.88
N SER A 15 -10.09 -17.89 -3.55
CA SER A 15 -8.75 -18.01 -2.97
C SER A 15 -7.67 -17.85 -4.04
N ASP A 16 -6.59 -17.19 -3.66
CA ASP A 16 -5.33 -17.10 -4.41
C ASP A 16 -4.32 -18.18 -3.99
N CYS A 17 -4.64 -18.96 -2.98
CA CYS A 17 -3.78 -20.00 -2.42
C CYS A 17 -4.15 -21.38 -2.96
N LYS A 18 -3.21 -22.02 -3.67
CA LYS A 18 -3.39 -23.37 -4.23
C LYS A 18 -3.79 -24.39 -3.18
N ASN A 19 -3.19 -24.35 -1.98
CA ASN A 19 -3.51 -25.29 -0.91
C ASN A 19 -4.93 -25.12 -0.38
N THR A 20 -5.42 -23.88 -0.27
CA THR A 20 -6.81 -23.59 0.13
C THR A 20 -7.80 -24.13 -0.89
N ILE A 21 -7.51 -23.96 -2.18
CA ILE A 21 -8.34 -24.48 -3.26
C ILE A 21 -8.38 -26.03 -3.21
N MET A 22 -7.22 -26.68 -3.03
CA MET A 22 -7.15 -28.15 -2.91
C MET A 22 -7.90 -28.66 -1.68
N THR A 23 -7.77 -27.99 -0.54
CA THR A 23 -8.50 -28.36 0.67
C THR A 23 -10.02 -28.23 0.48
N ALA A 24 -10.46 -27.13 -0.12
CA ALA A 24 -11.87 -26.93 -0.44
C ALA A 24 -12.40 -28.00 -1.40
N GLN A 25 -11.63 -28.36 -2.43
CA GLN A 25 -11.97 -29.43 -3.37
C GLN A 25 -12.12 -30.78 -2.67
N ASN A 26 -11.19 -31.12 -1.77
CA ASN A 26 -11.25 -32.37 -1.01
C ASN A 26 -12.49 -32.45 -0.11
N VAL A 27 -12.84 -31.35 0.57
CA VAL A 27 -14.03 -31.27 1.41
C VAL A 27 -15.31 -31.44 0.60
N LEU A 28 -15.42 -30.75 -0.54
CA LEU A 28 -16.59 -30.83 -1.42
C LEU A 28 -16.74 -32.21 -2.06
N SER A 29 -15.63 -32.85 -2.44
CA SER A 29 -15.63 -34.21 -2.99
C SER A 29 -16.07 -35.24 -1.94
N ALA A 30 -15.68 -35.06 -0.68
CA ALA A 30 -16.11 -35.94 0.42
C ALA A 30 -17.62 -35.84 0.71
N GLU A 31 -18.23 -34.70 0.37
CA GLU A 31 -19.68 -34.48 0.53
C GLU A 31 -20.51 -34.81 -0.74
N ASP A 32 -19.88 -35.39 -1.75
CA ASP A 32 -20.52 -35.74 -3.05
C ASP A 32 -21.24 -34.58 -3.72
N LYS A 33 -20.69 -33.37 -3.56
CA LYS A 33 -21.19 -32.13 -4.17
C LYS A 33 -20.50 -31.83 -5.49
N GLN A 34 -21.25 -31.42 -6.49
CA GLN A 34 -20.70 -31.02 -7.78
C GLN A 34 -19.83 -29.77 -7.59
N MET A 35 -18.60 -29.85 -8.10
CA MET A 35 -17.66 -28.76 -8.14
C MET A 35 -17.60 -28.14 -9.53
N GLY A 36 -17.52 -26.82 -9.58
CA GLY A 36 -17.26 -26.08 -10.80
C GLY A 36 -16.25 -24.96 -10.53
N LEU A 37 -15.31 -24.77 -11.44
CA LEU A 37 -14.43 -23.60 -11.42
C LEU A 37 -15.21 -22.42 -12.00
N ILE A 38 -15.60 -21.46 -11.14
CA ILE A 38 -16.33 -20.25 -11.57
C ILE A 38 -15.36 -19.23 -12.15
N HIS A 39 -14.23 -19.01 -11.47
CA HIS A 39 -13.21 -18.05 -11.89
C HIS A 39 -11.85 -18.45 -11.37
N ARG A 40 -10.84 -18.37 -12.23
CA ARG A 40 -9.43 -18.51 -11.82
C ARG A 40 -8.80 -17.14 -11.75
N ALA A 41 -8.40 -16.72 -10.55
CA ALA A 41 -7.65 -15.48 -10.39
C ALA A 41 -6.34 -15.53 -11.19
N PRO A 42 -5.95 -14.44 -11.83
CA PRO A 42 -4.68 -14.36 -12.53
C PRO A 42 -3.51 -14.55 -11.56
N SER A 43 -2.45 -15.21 -12.05
CA SER A 43 -1.20 -15.30 -11.28
C SER A 43 -0.59 -13.91 -11.08
N PRO A 44 0.33 -13.73 -10.11
CA PRO A 44 1.05 -12.47 -9.92
C PRO A 44 1.73 -11.96 -11.20
N HIS A 45 2.26 -12.85 -12.02
CA HIS A 45 2.86 -12.52 -13.33
C HIS A 45 1.81 -11.99 -14.31
N GLN A 46 0.64 -12.63 -14.39
CA GLN A 46 -0.44 -12.17 -15.24
C GLN A 46 -1.00 -10.82 -14.80
N LEU A 47 -1.05 -10.56 -13.47
CA LEU A 47 -1.41 -9.25 -12.95
C LEU A 47 -0.39 -8.20 -13.34
N ALA A 48 0.91 -8.49 -13.20
CA ALA A 48 1.97 -7.58 -13.60
C ALA A 48 1.88 -7.23 -15.10
N TRP A 49 1.64 -8.21 -15.97
CA TRP A 49 1.46 -7.97 -17.40
C TRP A 49 0.23 -7.15 -17.75
N ARG A 50 -0.82 -7.21 -16.95
CA ARG A 50 -2.02 -6.37 -17.13
C ARG A 50 -1.82 -4.93 -16.65
N GLU A 51 -1.05 -4.75 -15.58
CA GLU A 51 -0.85 -3.45 -14.94
C GLU A 51 0.30 -2.66 -15.61
N TRP A 52 1.22 -3.33 -16.29
CA TRP A 52 2.39 -2.70 -16.91
C TRP A 52 2.26 -2.67 -18.43
N ILE A 53 2.63 -1.55 -19.03
CA ILE A 53 2.46 -1.28 -20.47
C ILE A 53 3.41 -2.16 -21.30
N ASP A 54 4.62 -2.40 -20.81
CA ASP A 54 5.63 -3.19 -21.50
C ASP A 54 5.57 -4.66 -21.06
N ILE A 55 5.86 -5.57 -22.01
CA ILE A 55 5.98 -6.98 -21.72
C ILE A 55 7.20 -7.18 -20.82
N PRO A 56 7.04 -7.54 -19.55
CA PRO A 56 8.15 -7.68 -18.65
C PRO A 56 9.01 -8.89 -19.06
N ALA A 57 10.32 -8.72 -19.08
CA ALA A 57 11.25 -9.84 -19.22
C ALA A 57 11.13 -10.75 -17.98
N LEU A 58 10.96 -12.04 -18.23
CA LEU A 58 10.90 -13.03 -17.15
C LEU A 58 12.28 -13.63 -16.92
N ASP A 59 12.94 -13.23 -15.83
CA ASP A 59 14.16 -13.88 -15.36
C ASP A 59 13.81 -15.03 -14.39
N LYS A 60 14.22 -16.24 -14.75
CA LYS A 60 14.03 -17.47 -13.96
C LYS A 60 15.31 -17.92 -13.26
N THR A 61 16.38 -17.14 -13.34
CA THR A 61 17.68 -17.47 -12.75
C THR A 61 17.58 -17.48 -11.22
N SER A 62 18.13 -18.51 -10.59
CA SER A 62 18.22 -18.57 -9.13
C SER A 62 19.09 -17.42 -8.61
N GLY A 63 18.66 -16.75 -7.54
CA GLY A 63 19.41 -15.63 -6.96
C GLY A 63 19.22 -14.27 -7.65
N THR A 64 18.39 -14.18 -8.67
CA THR A 64 18.10 -12.95 -9.41
C THR A 64 17.68 -11.78 -8.51
N PHE A 65 16.89 -12.02 -7.46
CA PHE A 65 16.46 -10.96 -6.52
C PHE A 65 17.64 -10.36 -5.77
N ALA A 66 18.58 -11.18 -5.32
CA ALA A 66 19.80 -10.68 -4.68
C ALA A 66 20.68 -9.92 -5.70
N TYR A 67 20.85 -10.49 -6.89
CA TYR A 67 21.64 -9.87 -7.96
C TYR A 67 21.16 -8.46 -8.34
N HIS A 68 19.85 -8.24 -8.36
CA HIS A 68 19.24 -6.95 -8.69
C HIS A 68 18.96 -6.07 -7.48
N GLY A 69 19.44 -6.39 -6.28
CA GLY A 69 19.24 -5.58 -5.06
C GLY A 69 17.80 -5.57 -4.56
N VAL A 70 16.96 -6.51 -5.01
CA VAL A 70 15.53 -6.55 -4.62
C VAL A 70 15.37 -6.95 -3.15
N LEU A 71 16.24 -7.83 -2.63
CA LEU A 71 16.19 -8.27 -1.23
C LEU A 71 16.54 -7.12 -0.29
N GLU A 72 17.57 -6.35 -0.61
CA GLU A 72 17.99 -5.16 0.13
C GLU A 72 16.86 -4.11 0.13
N PHE A 73 16.23 -3.89 -1.01
CA PHE A 73 15.09 -2.99 -1.11
C PHE A 73 13.87 -3.46 -0.29
N ILE A 74 13.60 -4.77 -0.24
CA ILE A 74 12.56 -5.34 0.62
C ILE A 74 12.90 -5.13 2.10
N ASP A 75 14.17 -5.26 2.48
CA ASP A 75 14.60 -5.02 3.87
C ASP A 75 14.47 -3.54 4.25
N GLU A 76 14.83 -2.62 3.36
CA GLU A 76 14.57 -1.19 3.57
C GLU A 76 13.09 -0.88 3.82
N LEU A 77 12.17 -1.54 3.11
CA LEU A 77 10.74 -1.34 3.29
C LEU A 77 10.22 -1.82 4.65
N LYS A 78 10.95 -2.69 5.36
CA LYS A 78 10.60 -3.12 6.73
C LYS A 78 10.84 -2.03 7.77
N HIS A 79 11.72 -1.08 7.48
CA HIS A 79 11.96 0.05 8.36
C HIS A 79 10.84 1.10 8.23
N SER A 80 10.43 1.68 9.36
CA SER A 80 9.45 2.76 9.38
C SER A 80 9.97 4.03 8.72
N LYS A 81 11.28 4.29 8.80
CA LYS A 81 11.93 5.51 8.31
C LYS A 81 12.05 5.51 6.78
N VAL A 82 11.60 6.60 6.18
CA VAL A 82 11.80 6.91 4.75
C VAL A 82 12.65 8.18 4.66
N THR A 83 13.81 8.07 4.02
CA THR A 83 14.72 9.21 3.85
C THR A 83 14.34 10.00 2.59
N LEU A 84 14.31 11.31 2.71
CA LEU A 84 14.07 12.27 1.64
C LEU A 84 15.27 13.22 1.49
N ASN A 85 15.41 13.89 0.36
CA ASN A 85 16.47 14.89 0.16
C ASN A 85 16.39 16.05 1.16
N ASN A 86 15.19 16.41 1.65
CA ASN A 86 14.93 17.55 2.51
C ASN A 86 14.45 17.17 3.91
N GLY A 87 14.66 15.92 4.34
CA GLY A 87 14.20 15.42 5.61
C GLY A 87 13.97 13.92 5.59
N ASN A 88 13.07 13.48 6.42
CA ASN A 88 12.62 12.09 6.47
C ASN A 88 11.19 12.05 6.99
N TYR A 89 10.54 10.91 6.86
CA TYR A 89 9.30 10.66 7.56
C TYR A 89 9.23 9.20 8.01
N TYR A 90 8.44 8.95 9.02
CA TYR A 90 8.20 7.62 9.55
C TYR A 90 6.81 7.17 9.13
N ILE A 91 6.68 5.88 8.78
CA ILE A 91 5.40 5.24 8.48
C ILE A 91 5.22 4.10 9.46
N GLU A 92 4.25 4.24 10.35
CA GLU A 92 4.00 3.30 11.43
C GLU A 92 2.57 2.78 11.36
N PRO A 93 2.37 1.57 10.81
CA PRO A 93 1.07 0.96 10.82
C PRO A 93 0.71 0.50 12.24
N THR A 94 -0.43 0.95 12.73
CA THR A 94 -1.02 0.49 13.98
C THR A 94 -2.22 -0.42 13.70
N LYS A 95 -2.86 -0.95 14.75
CA LYS A 95 -4.10 -1.73 14.59
C LYS A 95 -5.27 -0.90 14.07
N ALA A 96 -5.30 0.40 14.35
CA ALA A 96 -6.42 1.28 14.02
C ALA A 96 -6.19 2.07 12.72
N PHE A 97 -5.00 2.63 12.55
CA PHE A 97 -4.67 3.52 11.44
C PHE A 97 -3.17 3.47 11.14
N VAL A 98 -2.74 4.08 10.05
CA VAL A 98 -1.34 4.32 9.73
C VAL A 98 -0.95 5.71 10.21
N ALA A 99 0.02 5.80 11.12
CA ALA A 99 0.61 7.06 11.56
C ALA A 99 1.79 7.42 10.66
N ILE A 100 1.89 8.70 10.28
CA ILE A 100 3.00 9.23 9.49
C ILE A 100 3.49 10.49 10.17
N ASP A 101 4.79 10.56 10.48
CA ASP A 101 5.44 11.68 11.12
C ASP A 101 6.52 12.26 10.19
N VAL A 102 6.42 13.53 9.83
CA VAL A 102 7.32 14.19 8.87
C VAL A 102 8.32 15.10 9.59
N ASN A 103 9.59 14.86 9.33
CA ASN A 103 10.70 15.57 9.99
C ASN A 103 11.62 16.24 8.97
N THR A 104 12.16 17.40 9.35
CA THR A 104 13.23 18.08 8.59
C THR A 104 14.59 17.47 8.92
N ALA A 105 15.58 17.70 8.06
CA ALA A 105 16.95 17.21 8.26
C ALA A 105 17.78 18.12 9.21
N GLY A 106 17.16 18.58 10.32
CA GLY A 106 17.82 19.44 11.31
C GLY A 106 17.62 20.95 11.11
N ASP A 107 17.11 21.40 9.97
CA ASP A 107 16.69 22.79 9.76
C ASP A 107 15.28 22.99 10.32
N ILE A 108 15.14 23.79 11.35
CA ILE A 108 13.87 24.06 12.05
C ILE A 108 13.04 25.19 11.41
N SER A 109 13.47 25.72 10.27
CA SER A 109 12.75 26.79 9.59
C SER A 109 11.42 26.29 8.99
N PHE A 110 10.40 27.15 8.95
CA PHE A 110 9.12 26.82 8.29
C PHE A 110 9.28 26.51 6.79
N ALA A 111 10.28 27.11 6.15
CA ALA A 111 10.60 26.85 4.76
C ALA A 111 11.14 25.42 4.57
N ALA A 112 11.97 24.92 5.48
CA ALA A 112 12.44 23.54 5.49
C ALA A 112 11.27 22.57 5.74
N GLY A 113 10.40 22.88 6.70
CA GLY A 113 9.19 22.11 6.97
C GLY A 113 8.28 21.99 5.73
N LEU A 114 8.04 23.09 5.03
CA LEU A 114 7.27 23.08 3.78
C LEU A 114 7.93 22.17 2.73
N LYS A 115 9.24 22.26 2.54
CA LYS A 115 9.97 21.41 1.58
C LYS A 115 9.88 19.93 1.94
N ALA A 116 10.04 19.58 3.21
CA ALA A 116 9.90 18.19 3.68
C ALA A 116 8.48 17.65 3.44
N ASN A 117 7.45 18.44 3.77
CA ASN A 117 6.05 18.09 3.55
C ASN A 117 5.72 17.89 2.07
N LEU A 118 6.25 18.72 1.18
CA LEU A 118 6.07 18.59 -0.26
C LEU A 118 6.79 17.37 -0.83
N ALA A 119 7.98 17.05 -0.32
CA ALA A 119 8.72 15.86 -0.71
C ALA A 119 7.99 14.59 -0.25
N MET A 120 7.52 14.55 0.99
CA MET A 120 6.68 13.47 1.52
C MET A 120 5.42 13.31 0.66
N ALA A 121 4.69 14.39 0.36
CA ALA A 121 3.46 14.33 -0.41
C ALA A 121 3.64 13.65 -1.78
N LYS A 122 4.78 13.83 -2.44
CA LYS A 122 5.10 13.20 -3.73
C LYS A 122 5.41 11.71 -3.61
N ASP A 123 6.11 11.30 -2.56
CA ASP A 123 6.58 9.92 -2.37
C ASP A 123 5.54 9.03 -1.66
N LEU A 124 4.68 9.61 -0.84
CA LEU A 124 3.73 8.89 0.03
C LEU A 124 2.90 7.83 -0.71
N PRO A 125 2.26 8.09 -1.86
CA PRO A 125 1.46 7.08 -2.56
C PRO A 125 2.28 5.84 -2.92
N ARG A 126 3.53 6.03 -3.36
CA ARG A 126 4.46 4.94 -3.67
C ARG A 126 4.77 4.11 -2.43
N GLN A 127 5.09 4.74 -1.31
CA GLN A 127 5.42 4.03 -0.07
C GLN A 127 4.23 3.25 0.48
N LEU A 128 3.03 3.79 0.41
CA LEU A 128 1.80 3.10 0.80
C LEU A 128 1.55 1.85 -0.07
N ARG A 129 1.77 1.95 -1.39
CA ARG A 129 1.65 0.79 -2.30
C ARG A 129 2.68 -0.29 -1.99
N LEU A 130 3.95 0.09 -1.84
CA LEU A 130 5.04 -0.84 -1.59
C LEU A 130 4.87 -1.62 -0.28
N ARG A 131 4.26 -1.00 0.74
CA ARG A 131 4.00 -1.62 2.03
C ARG A 131 2.63 -2.29 2.13
N GLY A 132 1.77 -2.15 1.12
CA GLY A 132 0.40 -2.67 1.14
C GLY A 132 -0.48 -2.00 2.20
N LEU A 133 -0.26 -0.70 2.47
CA LEU A 133 -0.96 0.04 3.50
C LEU A 133 -2.24 0.68 2.96
N GLY A 134 -3.30 0.63 3.77
CA GLY A 134 -4.60 1.24 3.49
C GLY A 134 -5.43 1.40 4.75
N GLY A 135 -6.61 1.92 4.61
CA GLY A 135 -7.51 2.29 5.71
C GLY A 135 -7.36 3.76 6.07
N GLN A 136 -7.49 4.08 7.33
CA GLN A 136 -7.29 5.43 7.84
C GLN A 136 -5.79 5.74 7.95
N ILE A 137 -5.39 6.92 7.52
CA ILE A 137 -4.00 7.38 7.55
C ILE A 137 -4.00 8.79 8.14
N VAL A 138 -3.15 9.00 9.13
CA VAL A 138 -2.97 10.30 9.78
C VAL A 138 -1.53 10.75 9.57
N VAL A 139 -1.35 11.95 9.03
CA VAL A 139 -0.03 12.54 8.79
C VAL A 139 0.16 13.71 9.72
N ASP A 140 1.23 13.68 10.50
CA ASP A 140 1.75 14.83 11.26
C ASP A 140 2.79 15.54 10.39
N PRO A 141 2.46 16.70 9.81
CA PRO A 141 3.38 17.39 8.93
C PRO A 141 4.45 18.15 9.73
N ALA A 142 5.65 18.25 9.18
CA ALA A 142 6.69 19.11 9.72
C ALA A 142 6.19 20.56 9.89
N PRO A 143 6.65 21.29 10.90
CA PRO A 143 6.21 22.67 11.18
C PRO A 143 6.31 23.58 9.95
N MET A 144 5.21 24.27 9.63
CA MET A 144 5.11 25.19 8.50
C MET A 144 4.13 26.34 8.80
N LEU A 145 4.18 27.41 8.01
CA LEU A 145 3.21 28.49 8.13
C LEU A 145 1.79 28.01 7.80
N ARG A 146 0.82 28.51 8.53
CA ARG A 146 -0.61 28.12 8.32
C ARG A 146 -1.09 28.39 6.88
N GLN A 147 -0.61 29.46 6.27
CA GLN A 147 -0.91 29.80 4.87
C GLN A 147 -0.40 28.75 3.87
N ASP A 148 0.66 28.01 4.21
CA ASP A 148 1.29 27.02 3.33
C ASP A 148 0.53 25.69 3.34
N ARG A 149 -0.38 25.46 4.29
CA ARG A 149 -1.20 24.24 4.37
C ARG A 149 -1.92 23.94 3.07
N LYS A 150 -2.43 24.99 2.38
CA LYS A 150 -3.11 24.81 1.10
C LYS A 150 -2.17 24.31 -0.01
N ILE A 151 -0.91 24.69 0.03
CA ILE A 151 0.11 24.22 -0.91
C ILE A 151 0.36 22.72 -0.71
N VAL A 152 0.54 22.30 0.56
CA VAL A 152 0.72 20.88 0.90
C VAL A 152 -0.52 20.06 0.57
N GLU A 153 -1.72 20.53 0.90
CA GLU A 153 -2.99 19.90 0.54
C GLU A 153 -3.08 19.63 -0.96
N ASN A 154 -2.79 20.65 -1.78
CA ASN A 154 -2.83 20.53 -3.22
C ASN A 154 -1.78 19.52 -3.74
N ALA A 155 -0.59 19.49 -3.15
CA ALA A 155 0.47 18.54 -3.49
C ALA A 155 0.04 17.10 -3.17
N VAL A 156 -0.50 16.86 -1.97
CA VAL A 156 -1.04 15.55 -1.55
C VAL A 156 -2.16 15.11 -2.50
N LYS A 157 -3.17 15.95 -2.72
CA LYS A 157 -4.29 15.64 -3.62
C LYS A 157 -3.82 15.34 -5.05
N SER A 158 -2.82 16.08 -5.54
CA SER A 158 -2.24 15.87 -6.87
C SER A 158 -1.51 14.53 -6.97
N ALA A 159 -0.75 14.15 -5.94
CA ALA A 159 -0.04 12.87 -5.89
C ALA A 159 -1.02 11.69 -5.79
N LEU A 160 -2.03 11.81 -4.94
CA LEU A 160 -3.05 10.78 -4.76
C LEU A 160 -3.88 10.53 -6.02
N ARG A 161 -4.20 11.57 -6.81
CA ARG A 161 -4.91 11.41 -8.09
C ARG A 161 -4.13 10.63 -9.15
N LYS A 162 -2.81 10.60 -9.05
CA LYS A 162 -1.94 9.83 -9.96
C LYS A 162 -1.72 8.39 -9.50
N ASP A 163 -2.19 8.06 -8.30
CA ASP A 163 -2.05 6.73 -7.74
C ASP A 163 -3.11 5.78 -8.29
N THR A 164 -2.75 4.51 -8.46
CA THR A 164 -3.66 3.45 -8.92
C THR A 164 -4.63 2.98 -7.82
N VAL A 165 -4.37 3.33 -6.55
CA VAL A 165 -5.21 2.96 -5.41
C VAL A 165 -5.98 4.19 -4.94
N GLU A 166 -7.31 4.08 -4.94
CA GLU A 166 -8.20 5.14 -4.49
C GLU A 166 -7.84 5.60 -3.07
N THR A 167 -7.58 6.91 -2.95
CA THR A 167 -7.24 7.54 -1.68
C THR A 167 -7.87 8.92 -1.63
N ASN A 168 -8.69 9.15 -0.60
CA ASN A 168 -9.40 10.39 -0.39
C ASN A 168 -8.66 11.25 0.65
N PHE A 169 -8.46 12.52 0.32
CA PHE A 169 -8.04 13.53 1.28
C PHE A 169 -9.28 13.98 2.08
N VAL A 170 -9.37 13.58 3.34
CA VAL A 170 -10.53 13.89 4.21
C VAL A 170 -10.48 15.33 4.68
N GLY A 171 -9.33 15.77 5.20
CA GLY A 171 -9.20 17.14 5.70
C GLY A 171 -8.01 17.34 6.62
N TRP A 172 -8.04 18.50 7.30
CA TRP A 172 -7.13 18.85 8.38
C TRP A 172 -7.86 18.73 9.71
N THR A 173 -7.23 18.09 10.68
CA THR A 173 -7.76 18.06 12.05
C THR A 173 -7.60 19.43 12.73
N ALA A 174 -8.27 19.62 13.86
CA ALA A 174 -8.08 20.79 14.72
C ALA A 174 -6.62 20.93 15.20
N MET A 175 -5.92 19.81 15.39
CA MET A 175 -4.51 19.76 15.78
C MET A 175 -3.54 20.05 14.64
N GLY A 176 -4.02 20.12 13.39
CA GLY A 176 -3.18 20.38 12.22
C GLY A 176 -2.62 19.13 11.55
N LEU A 177 -3.15 17.96 11.84
CA LEU A 177 -2.84 16.74 11.17
C LEU A 177 -3.63 16.61 9.86
N ILE A 178 -3.09 15.87 8.89
CA ILE A 178 -3.78 15.53 7.64
C ILE A 178 -4.45 14.16 7.81
N GLU A 179 -5.71 14.06 7.45
CA GLU A 179 -6.45 12.80 7.42
C GLU A 179 -6.66 12.33 5.99
N LEU A 180 -6.30 11.05 5.74
CA LEU A 180 -6.53 10.38 4.46
C LEU A 180 -7.29 9.08 4.70
N GLN A 181 -8.11 8.69 3.72
CA GLN A 181 -8.79 7.40 3.67
C GLN A 181 -8.41 6.68 2.38
N ARG A 182 -7.79 5.51 2.52
CA ARG A 182 -7.26 4.72 1.41
C ARG A 182 -7.92 3.35 1.33
N ALA A 183 -8.28 2.92 0.12
CA ALA A 183 -8.80 1.58 -0.10
C ALA A 183 -7.78 0.51 0.32
N ARG A 184 -8.26 -0.58 0.95
CA ARG A 184 -7.46 -1.74 1.30
C ARG A 184 -7.49 -2.76 0.16
N VAL A 185 -6.63 -2.57 -0.84
CA VAL A 185 -6.58 -3.44 -2.03
C VAL A 185 -5.57 -4.57 -1.91
N ARG A 186 -4.61 -4.47 -0.99
CA ARG A 186 -3.58 -5.49 -0.74
C ARG A 186 -3.38 -5.68 0.76
N PRO A 187 -3.02 -6.90 1.21
CA PRO A 187 -2.68 -7.11 2.61
C PRO A 187 -1.39 -6.39 2.96
N ASN A 188 -1.32 -5.86 4.17
CA ASN A 188 -0.07 -5.39 4.73
C ASN A 188 0.85 -6.59 4.98
N TRP A 189 1.88 -6.75 4.16
CA TRP A 189 2.81 -7.87 4.25
C TRP A 189 3.89 -7.68 5.34
N LEU A 190 4.02 -6.44 5.88
CA LEU A 190 4.96 -6.12 6.97
C LEU A 190 4.48 -6.58 8.35
N MET A 191 3.18 -6.84 8.50
CA MET A 191 2.56 -7.29 9.77
C MET A 191 2.40 -8.82 9.87
N ARG A 192 3.08 -9.59 9.04
CA ARG A 192 3.03 -11.05 9.08
C ARG A 192 4.18 -11.63 9.88
#